data_7e5ce2321707b6cadf244ddf73acac59
#
_entry.id   7e5ce2321707b6cadf244ddf73acac59
#
_cell.length_a   1.000
_cell.length_b   1.000
_cell.length_c   1.000
_cell.angle_alpha   90.00
_cell.angle_beta   90.00
_cell.angle_gamma   90.00
#
_symmetry.space_group_name_H-M   'P 1'
#
loop_
_entity.id
_entity.type
_entity.pdbx_description
1 polymer ?
#
loop_
_entity_poly.entity_id
_entity_poly.type
_entity_poly.pdbx_seq_one_letter_code
_entity_poly.pdbx_strand_id
1 'polypeptide(L)'
;MMHTALIIAAALAVPAAAAAQAVTDAQIASIVVTANQVDIDAGKLAASTTKNGEVKKFAQLMVTDHTGVNKQAVALVTRLKVTPEDNDTSKSLKAGGEKNVANLKSLQGAAFDKAYVDHEVSYHQAVLDALDKTLVPNATNAELKALLVKVRPAFVAHLEHAKHLQASLGKQ
;
A
#
# COMPACT_ATOMS: atom_id res chain seq x y z
N MET A 1 -45.32 15.85 -58.61
CA MET A 1 -44.00 15.33 -58.20
C MET A 1 -43.85 15.59 -56.69
N MET A 2 -44.07 14.53 -55.90
CA MET A 2 -43.97 14.63 -54.42
C MET A 2 -42.55 14.15 -54.01
N HIS A 3 -41.78 15.04 -53.32
CA HIS A 3 -40.47 14.69 -52.77
C HIS A 3 -40.65 14.25 -51.33
N THR A 4 -40.47 12.97 -51.10
CA THR A 4 -40.47 12.40 -49.74
C THR A 4 -39.08 12.59 -49.12
N ALA A 5 -38.96 13.43 -48.09
CA ALA A 5 -37.74 13.62 -47.34
C ALA A 5 -37.58 12.48 -46.33
N LEU A 6 -36.52 11.71 -46.46
CA LEU A 6 -36.13 10.66 -45.51
C LEU A 6 -35.33 11.28 -44.36
N ILE A 7 -35.90 11.32 -43.15
CA ILE A 7 -35.21 11.78 -41.97
C ILE A 7 -34.45 10.59 -41.37
N ILE A 8 -33.10 10.60 -41.46
CA ILE A 8 -32.23 9.63 -40.81
C ILE A 8 -32.00 10.13 -39.37
N ALA A 9 -32.61 9.46 -38.41
CA ALA A 9 -32.32 9.69 -36.99
C ALA A 9 -31.01 8.98 -36.62
N ALA A 10 -29.94 9.73 -36.44
CA ALA A 10 -28.68 9.24 -35.91
C ALA A 10 -28.82 9.02 -34.40
N ALA A 11 -28.86 7.79 -33.94
CA ALA A 11 -28.80 7.43 -32.52
C ALA A 11 -27.36 7.67 -32.01
N LEU A 12 -27.20 8.70 -31.17
CA LEU A 12 -25.97 8.95 -30.44
C LEU A 12 -25.83 7.90 -29.32
N ALA A 13 -25.01 6.87 -29.57
CA ALA A 13 -24.60 5.94 -28.56
C ALA A 13 -23.66 6.68 -27.55
N VAL A 14 -24.18 7.02 -26.39
CA VAL A 14 -23.38 7.54 -25.27
C VAL A 14 -22.56 6.36 -24.74
N PRO A 15 -21.21 6.41 -24.73
CA PRO A 15 -20.43 5.35 -24.12
C PRO A 15 -20.75 5.36 -22.62
N ALA A 16 -21.24 4.24 -22.10
CA ALA A 16 -21.36 4.02 -20.67
C ALA A 16 -19.94 4.08 -20.09
N ALA A 17 -19.66 5.13 -19.28
CA ALA A 17 -18.43 5.18 -18.51
C ALA A 17 -18.39 3.92 -17.64
N ALA A 18 -17.41 3.05 -17.89
CA ALA A 18 -17.17 1.88 -17.04
C ALA A 18 -16.88 2.41 -15.62
N ALA A 19 -17.85 2.27 -14.73
CA ALA A 19 -17.62 2.56 -13.33
C ALA A 19 -16.47 1.66 -12.86
N ALA A 20 -15.42 2.25 -12.28
CA ALA A 20 -14.32 1.49 -11.71
C ALA A 20 -14.92 0.49 -10.71
N GLN A 21 -14.65 -0.80 -10.93
CA GLN A 21 -15.24 -1.85 -10.11
C GLN A 21 -14.74 -1.71 -8.68
N ALA A 22 -15.66 -1.67 -7.71
CA ALA A 22 -15.31 -1.55 -6.30
C ALA A 22 -14.43 -2.72 -5.87
N VAL A 23 -13.39 -2.42 -5.07
CA VAL A 23 -12.45 -3.43 -4.57
C VAL A 23 -13.17 -4.35 -3.58
N THR A 24 -13.11 -5.68 -3.79
CA THR A 24 -13.75 -6.69 -2.93
C THR A 24 -12.97 -6.92 -1.63
N ASP A 25 -13.61 -7.51 -0.61
CA ASP A 25 -12.93 -7.88 0.65
C ASP A 25 -11.76 -8.85 0.42
N ALA A 26 -11.86 -9.77 -0.54
CA ALA A 26 -10.78 -10.67 -0.93
C ALA A 26 -9.59 -9.93 -1.55
N GLN A 27 -9.86 -8.93 -2.37
CA GLN A 27 -8.84 -8.07 -2.96
C GLN A 27 -8.22 -7.12 -1.92
N ILE A 28 -9.03 -6.57 -1.02
CA ILE A 28 -8.54 -5.77 0.12
C ILE A 28 -7.59 -6.60 0.98
N ALA A 29 -7.93 -7.85 1.28
CA ALA A 29 -7.07 -8.75 2.04
C ALA A 29 -5.72 -8.99 1.34
N SER A 30 -5.71 -9.22 0.02
CA SER A 30 -4.46 -9.35 -0.76
C SER A 30 -3.63 -8.07 -0.74
N ILE A 31 -4.26 -6.90 -0.92
CA ILE A 31 -3.58 -5.60 -0.85
C ILE A 31 -2.92 -5.42 0.52
N VAL A 32 -3.64 -5.67 1.62
CA VAL A 32 -3.13 -5.49 2.99
C VAL A 32 -1.95 -6.40 3.27
N VAL A 33 -2.08 -7.70 2.96
CA VAL A 33 -0.99 -8.67 3.19
C VAL A 33 0.24 -8.32 2.36
N THR A 34 0.05 -7.94 1.10
CA THR A 34 1.15 -7.56 0.20
C THR A 34 1.84 -6.28 0.65
N ALA A 35 1.06 -5.24 1.03
CA ALA A 35 1.62 -3.99 1.50
C ALA A 35 2.49 -4.19 2.75
N ASN A 36 2.00 -4.94 3.74
CA ASN A 36 2.81 -5.24 4.93
C ASN A 36 4.06 -6.07 4.59
N GLN A 37 3.97 -7.02 3.64
CA GLN A 37 5.12 -7.84 3.25
C GLN A 37 6.22 -7.01 2.57
N VAL A 38 5.85 -6.06 1.70
CA VAL A 38 6.79 -5.13 1.06
C VAL A 38 7.58 -4.34 2.11
N ASP A 39 6.91 -3.83 3.13
CA ASP A 39 7.55 -3.08 4.22
C ASP A 39 8.45 -3.97 5.08
N ILE A 40 7.99 -5.17 5.44
CA ILE A 40 8.80 -6.17 6.16
C ILE A 40 10.10 -6.48 5.41
N ASP A 41 10.05 -6.65 4.10
CA ASP A 41 11.23 -7.01 3.31
C ASP A 41 12.22 -5.85 3.20
N ALA A 42 11.74 -4.61 3.00
CA ALA A 42 12.56 -3.41 3.04
C ALA A 42 13.18 -3.18 4.43
N GLY A 43 12.37 -3.32 5.50
CA GLY A 43 12.81 -3.18 6.88
C GLY A 43 13.87 -4.20 7.29
N LYS A 44 13.72 -5.48 6.88
CA LYS A 44 14.74 -6.51 7.14
C LYS A 44 16.08 -6.17 6.47
N LEU A 45 16.02 -5.72 5.21
CA LEU A 45 17.22 -5.28 4.50
C LEU A 45 17.85 -4.09 5.22
N ALA A 46 17.08 -3.09 5.59
CA ALA A 46 17.57 -1.90 6.28
C ALA A 46 18.18 -2.24 7.63
N ALA A 47 17.50 -3.04 8.46
CA ALA A 47 17.99 -3.44 9.78
C ALA A 47 19.33 -4.21 9.71
N SER A 48 19.57 -4.96 8.63
CA SER A 48 20.82 -5.72 8.44
C SER A 48 21.96 -4.92 7.81
N THR A 49 21.62 -3.85 7.05
CA THR A 49 22.59 -3.12 6.20
C THR A 49 23.05 -1.83 6.85
N THR A 50 22.13 -1.05 7.45
CA THR A 50 22.46 0.26 8.00
C THR A 50 23.40 0.20 9.21
N LYS A 51 24.30 1.18 9.28
CA LYS A 51 25.15 1.45 10.45
C LYS A 51 24.58 2.59 11.32
N ASN A 52 23.57 3.31 10.83
CA ASN A 52 22.89 4.36 11.58
C ASN A 52 21.93 3.73 12.60
N GLY A 53 22.18 4.00 13.90
CA GLY A 53 21.42 3.39 15.00
C GLY A 53 19.92 3.72 14.99
N GLU A 54 19.55 4.94 14.61
CA GLU A 54 18.15 5.36 14.58
C GLU A 54 17.40 4.74 13.38
N VAL A 55 18.03 4.72 12.20
CA VAL A 55 17.47 4.03 11.03
C VAL A 55 17.30 2.54 11.33
N LYS A 56 18.26 1.91 12.01
CA LYS A 56 18.16 0.49 12.39
C LYS A 56 16.99 0.22 13.33
N LYS A 57 16.82 1.04 14.36
CA LYS A 57 15.69 0.91 15.29
C LYS A 57 14.34 1.08 14.58
N PHE A 58 14.24 2.07 13.69
CA PHE A 58 13.04 2.28 12.88
C PHE A 58 12.75 1.07 11.98
N ALA A 59 13.74 0.58 11.27
CA ALA A 59 13.59 -0.61 10.42
C ALA A 59 13.13 -1.86 11.20
N GLN A 60 13.67 -2.07 12.40
CA GLN A 60 13.26 -3.16 13.31
C GLN A 60 11.82 -2.98 13.78
N LEU A 61 11.39 -1.74 14.05
CA LEU A 61 10.00 -1.41 14.39
C LEU A 61 9.07 -1.77 13.22
N MET A 62 9.41 -1.36 11.98
CA MET A 62 8.64 -1.70 10.78
C MET A 62 8.47 -3.22 10.64
N VAL A 63 9.55 -3.98 10.76
CA VAL A 63 9.48 -5.46 10.69
C VAL A 63 8.54 -6.03 11.75
N THR A 64 8.62 -5.53 12.99
CA THR A 64 7.82 -6.03 14.11
C THR A 64 6.34 -5.73 13.91
N ASP A 65 6.01 -4.48 13.66
CA ASP A 65 4.63 -4.00 13.61
C ASP A 65 3.90 -4.55 12.38
N HIS A 66 4.52 -4.48 11.20
CA HIS A 66 3.93 -5.01 9.97
C HIS A 66 3.80 -6.55 9.98
N THR A 67 4.73 -7.28 10.63
CA THR A 67 4.56 -8.71 10.88
C THR A 67 3.35 -8.98 11.78
N GLY A 68 3.15 -8.15 12.81
CA GLY A 68 1.99 -8.23 13.70
C GLY A 68 0.67 -7.99 12.96
N VAL A 69 0.63 -6.98 12.08
CA VAL A 69 -0.54 -6.70 11.23
C VAL A 69 -0.82 -7.85 10.28
N ASN A 70 0.20 -8.39 9.60
CA ASN A 70 0.03 -9.54 8.70
C ASN A 70 -0.52 -10.77 9.42
N LYS A 71 -0.03 -11.08 10.62
CA LYS A 71 -0.58 -12.18 11.42
C LYS A 71 -2.06 -11.98 11.73
N GLN A 72 -2.48 -10.75 12.10
CA GLN A 72 -3.87 -10.43 12.37
C GLN A 72 -4.73 -10.54 11.09
N ALA A 73 -4.24 -10.03 9.96
CA ALA A 73 -4.94 -10.10 8.67
C ALA A 73 -5.13 -11.55 8.21
N VAL A 74 -4.07 -12.38 8.25
CA VAL A 74 -4.13 -13.79 7.86
C VAL A 74 -5.08 -14.57 8.78
N ALA A 75 -5.00 -14.38 10.10
CA ALA A 75 -5.91 -15.02 11.04
C ALA A 75 -7.37 -14.64 10.79
N LEU A 76 -7.64 -13.36 10.48
CA LEU A 76 -8.96 -12.86 10.16
C LEU A 76 -9.54 -13.53 8.90
N VAL A 77 -8.80 -13.47 7.77
CA VAL A 77 -9.31 -14.05 6.51
C VAL A 77 -9.48 -15.55 6.58
N THR A 78 -8.61 -16.26 7.33
CA THR A 78 -8.75 -17.71 7.59
C THR A 78 -10.04 -18.00 8.34
N ARG A 79 -10.34 -17.25 9.40
CA ARG A 79 -11.57 -17.41 10.19
C ARG A 79 -12.83 -17.08 9.38
N LEU A 80 -12.76 -16.06 8.55
CA LEU A 80 -13.85 -15.64 7.65
C LEU A 80 -13.99 -16.55 6.43
N LYS A 81 -13.07 -17.50 6.22
CA LYS A 81 -12.99 -18.36 5.02
C LYS A 81 -12.90 -17.53 3.72
N VAL A 82 -12.26 -16.38 3.78
CA VAL A 82 -11.97 -15.53 2.63
C VAL A 82 -10.58 -15.88 2.11
N THR A 83 -10.49 -16.23 0.83
CA THR A 83 -9.20 -16.42 0.16
C THR A 83 -8.77 -15.09 -0.44
N PRO A 84 -7.61 -14.53 -0.06
CA PRO A 84 -7.10 -13.31 -0.69
C PRO A 84 -6.97 -13.47 -2.20
N GLU A 85 -7.41 -12.46 -2.94
CA GLU A 85 -7.42 -12.44 -4.40
C GLU A 85 -6.54 -11.29 -4.91
N ASP A 86 -5.56 -11.61 -5.75
CA ASP A 86 -4.68 -10.60 -6.34
C ASP A 86 -5.42 -9.73 -7.35
N ASN A 87 -5.09 -8.45 -7.31
CA ASN A 87 -5.55 -7.44 -8.26
C ASN A 87 -4.39 -6.56 -8.73
N ASP A 88 -4.67 -5.59 -9.58
CA ASP A 88 -3.63 -4.71 -10.15
C ASP A 88 -2.90 -3.92 -9.05
N THR A 89 -3.60 -3.54 -7.97
CA THR A 89 -2.99 -2.83 -6.84
C THR A 89 -2.01 -3.73 -6.08
N SER A 90 -2.40 -4.96 -5.70
CA SER A 90 -1.50 -5.88 -4.99
C SER A 90 -0.29 -6.26 -5.85
N LYS A 91 -0.48 -6.49 -7.15
CA LYS A 91 0.61 -6.76 -8.10
C LYS A 91 1.56 -5.58 -8.25
N SER A 92 1.03 -4.36 -8.36
CA SER A 92 1.83 -3.13 -8.42
C SER A 92 2.63 -2.90 -7.14
N LEU A 93 2.04 -3.12 -5.97
CA LEU A 93 2.72 -3.04 -4.68
C LEU A 93 3.89 -4.02 -4.61
N LYS A 94 3.66 -5.27 -4.99
CA LYS A 94 4.72 -6.29 -5.02
C LYS A 94 5.87 -5.89 -5.94
N ALA A 95 5.57 -5.52 -7.19
CA ALA A 95 6.58 -5.10 -8.16
C ALA A 95 7.32 -3.84 -7.70
N GLY A 96 6.63 -2.87 -7.09
CA GLY A 96 7.23 -1.68 -6.50
C GLY A 96 8.17 -2.01 -5.35
N GLY A 97 7.77 -2.92 -4.46
CA GLY A 97 8.59 -3.39 -3.35
C GLY A 97 9.86 -4.11 -3.82
N GLU A 98 9.73 -5.02 -4.79
CA GLU A 98 10.89 -5.69 -5.39
C GLU A 98 11.87 -4.69 -6.01
N LYS A 99 11.37 -3.68 -6.73
CA LYS A 99 12.18 -2.60 -7.30
C LYS A 99 12.87 -1.76 -6.22
N ASN A 100 12.15 -1.42 -5.14
CA ASN A 100 12.73 -0.69 -4.00
C ASN A 100 13.87 -1.49 -3.35
N VAL A 101 13.64 -2.77 -3.03
CA VAL A 101 14.67 -3.65 -2.45
C VAL A 101 15.89 -3.78 -3.38
N ALA A 102 15.68 -3.89 -4.70
CA ALA A 102 16.77 -3.94 -5.67
C ALA A 102 17.59 -2.62 -5.68
N ASN A 103 16.90 -1.48 -5.64
CA ASN A 103 17.54 -0.17 -5.53
C ASN A 103 18.36 -0.05 -4.23
N LEU A 104 17.77 -0.40 -3.09
CA LEU A 104 18.44 -0.33 -1.79
C LEU A 104 19.71 -1.21 -1.75
N LYS A 105 19.69 -2.41 -2.35
CA LYS A 105 20.86 -3.29 -2.45
C LYS A 105 22.03 -2.70 -3.23
N SER A 106 21.79 -1.73 -4.10
CA SER A 106 22.84 -1.03 -4.88
C SER A 106 23.50 0.11 -4.10
N LEU A 107 22.98 0.48 -2.93
CA LEU A 107 23.39 1.63 -2.14
C LEU A 107 24.10 1.21 -0.85
N GLN A 108 24.89 2.12 -0.28
CA GLN A 108 25.60 1.92 0.98
C GLN A 108 25.67 3.20 1.82
N GLY A 109 25.88 3.05 3.13
CA GLY A 109 26.09 4.18 4.04
C GLY A 109 24.95 5.20 4.01
N ALA A 110 25.29 6.47 4.04
CA ALA A 110 24.31 7.55 4.07
C ALA A 110 23.34 7.57 2.87
N ALA A 111 23.79 7.14 1.69
CA ALA A 111 22.92 7.05 0.51
C ALA A 111 21.87 5.94 0.68
N PHE A 112 22.23 4.81 1.27
CA PHE A 112 21.29 3.75 1.63
C PHE A 112 20.26 4.24 2.65
N ASP A 113 20.74 4.84 3.76
CA ASP A 113 19.89 5.29 4.84
C ASP A 113 18.88 6.32 4.35
N LYS A 114 19.34 7.30 3.55
CA LYS A 114 18.48 8.31 2.94
C LYS A 114 17.43 7.67 2.02
N ALA A 115 17.83 6.78 1.12
CA ALA A 115 16.92 6.15 0.17
C ALA A 115 15.86 5.30 0.88
N TYR A 116 16.24 4.56 1.92
CA TYR A 116 15.30 3.79 2.73
C TYR A 116 14.28 4.70 3.40
N VAL A 117 14.73 5.73 4.14
CA VAL A 117 13.84 6.62 4.88
C VAL A 117 12.94 7.45 3.94
N ASP A 118 13.45 7.92 2.82
CA ASP A 118 12.65 8.62 1.79
C ASP A 118 11.55 7.72 1.23
N HIS A 119 11.85 6.44 1.00
CA HIS A 119 10.86 5.46 0.59
C HIS A 119 9.80 5.26 1.66
N GLU A 120 10.19 5.09 2.93
CA GLU A 120 9.25 4.90 4.04
C GLU A 120 8.26 6.07 4.18
N VAL A 121 8.73 7.32 4.02
CA VAL A 121 7.85 8.50 4.03
C VAL A 121 6.82 8.43 2.89
N SER A 122 7.27 8.20 1.66
CA SER A 122 6.38 8.16 0.50
C SER A 122 5.43 6.96 0.54
N TYR A 123 5.93 5.81 0.99
CA TYR A 123 5.18 4.57 1.08
C TYR A 123 4.06 4.65 2.12
N HIS A 124 4.36 5.07 3.34
CA HIS A 124 3.36 5.21 4.39
C HIS A 124 2.30 6.27 4.05
N GLN A 125 2.67 7.37 3.39
CA GLN A 125 1.70 8.34 2.90
C GLN A 125 0.74 7.69 1.88
N ALA A 126 1.27 6.94 0.91
CA ALA A 126 0.45 6.26 -0.09
C ALA A 126 -0.46 5.18 0.54
N VAL A 127 0.04 4.43 1.52
CA VAL A 127 -0.75 3.43 2.25
C VAL A 127 -1.89 4.06 3.03
N LEU A 128 -1.65 5.18 3.73
CA LEU A 128 -2.69 5.92 4.46
C LEU A 128 -3.75 6.47 3.50
N ASP A 129 -3.33 7.02 2.36
CA ASP A 129 -4.25 7.49 1.32
C ASP A 129 -5.12 6.35 0.77
N ALA A 130 -4.53 5.17 0.54
CA ALA A 130 -5.27 4.00 0.09
C ALA A 130 -6.23 3.48 1.16
N LEU A 131 -5.82 3.45 2.44
CA LEU A 131 -6.69 3.10 3.56
C LEU A 131 -7.93 3.99 3.62
N ASP A 132 -7.72 5.31 3.59
CA ASP A 132 -8.78 6.29 3.79
C ASP A 132 -9.71 6.42 2.59
N LYS A 133 -9.17 6.37 1.36
CA LYS A 133 -9.91 6.67 0.13
C LYS A 133 -10.46 5.42 -0.56
N THR A 134 -9.88 4.23 -0.28
CA THR A 134 -10.21 3.02 -1.03
C THR A 134 -10.56 1.84 -0.11
N LEU A 135 -9.65 1.43 0.80
CA LEU A 135 -9.82 0.16 1.49
C LEU A 135 -10.94 0.21 2.52
N VAL A 136 -10.93 1.21 3.42
CA VAL A 136 -11.97 1.36 4.45
C VAL A 136 -13.34 1.63 3.86
N PRO A 137 -13.52 2.53 2.86
CA PRO A 137 -14.82 2.74 2.23
C PRO A 137 -15.39 1.49 1.53
N ASN A 138 -14.56 0.68 0.88
CA ASN A 138 -14.99 -0.49 0.12
C ASN A 138 -15.09 -1.78 0.95
N ALA A 139 -14.51 -1.83 2.16
CA ALA A 139 -14.62 -3.00 3.02
C ALA A 139 -16.09 -3.23 3.44
N THR A 140 -16.65 -4.36 3.01
CA THR A 140 -18.03 -4.75 3.31
C THR A 140 -18.12 -5.63 4.56
N ASN A 141 -17.09 -6.44 4.82
CA ASN A 141 -17.00 -7.22 6.06
C ASN A 141 -16.62 -6.31 7.23
N ALA A 142 -17.47 -6.29 8.26
CA ALA A 142 -17.31 -5.39 9.41
C ALA A 142 -16.00 -5.63 10.19
N GLU A 143 -15.54 -6.88 10.29
CA GLU A 143 -14.31 -7.22 11.00
C GLU A 143 -13.06 -6.83 10.20
N LEU A 144 -13.09 -6.98 8.88
CA LEU A 144 -12.03 -6.48 8.00
C LEU A 144 -11.94 -4.95 8.09
N LYS A 145 -13.08 -4.27 8.00
CA LYS A 145 -13.15 -2.81 8.18
C LYS A 145 -12.60 -2.38 9.54
N ALA A 146 -12.98 -3.07 10.61
CA ALA A 146 -12.51 -2.79 11.96
C ALA A 146 -10.99 -2.98 12.09
N LEU A 147 -10.41 -4.01 11.46
CA LEU A 147 -8.96 -4.21 11.41
C LEU A 147 -8.25 -3.05 10.71
N LEU A 148 -8.75 -2.63 9.53
CA LEU A 148 -8.18 -1.49 8.77
C LEU A 148 -8.18 -0.19 9.59
N VAL A 149 -9.30 0.11 10.25
CA VAL A 149 -9.42 1.29 11.12
C VAL A 149 -8.49 1.19 12.33
N LYS A 150 -8.37 0.00 12.94
CA LYS A 150 -7.52 -0.25 14.12
C LYS A 150 -6.04 -0.04 13.83
N VAL A 151 -5.53 -0.43 12.66
CA VAL A 151 -4.10 -0.33 12.32
C VAL A 151 -3.70 1.07 11.86
N ARG A 152 -4.63 1.88 11.38
CA ARG A 152 -4.37 3.21 10.84
C ARG A 152 -3.54 4.13 11.75
N PRO A 153 -3.82 4.26 13.06
CA PRO A 153 -3.01 5.11 13.95
C PRO A 153 -1.53 4.71 14.02
N ALA A 154 -1.22 3.42 13.96
CA ALA A 154 0.16 2.94 13.92
C ALA A 154 0.86 3.41 12.63
N PHE A 155 0.21 3.33 11.49
CA PHE A 155 0.77 3.78 10.21
C PHE A 155 0.98 5.31 10.17
N VAL A 156 0.11 6.09 10.82
CA VAL A 156 0.34 7.53 11.01
C VAL A 156 1.60 7.75 11.86
N ALA A 157 1.77 7.01 12.96
CA ALA A 157 2.95 7.12 13.80
C ALA A 157 4.24 6.73 13.06
N HIS A 158 4.19 5.69 12.21
CA HIS A 158 5.30 5.30 11.35
C HIS A 158 5.69 6.41 10.37
N LEU A 159 4.71 7.01 9.69
CA LEU A 159 4.95 8.14 8.78
C LEU A 159 5.62 9.32 9.48
N GLU A 160 5.12 9.72 10.64
CA GLU A 160 5.72 10.83 11.40
C GLU A 160 7.14 10.49 11.88
N HIS A 161 7.38 9.26 12.33
CA HIS A 161 8.72 8.81 12.69
C HIS A 161 9.68 8.84 11.49
N ALA A 162 9.23 8.34 10.33
CA ALA A 162 10.02 8.40 9.09
C ALA A 162 10.35 9.83 8.68
N LYS A 163 9.40 10.78 8.76
CA LYS A 163 9.64 12.21 8.51
C LYS A 163 10.67 12.81 9.46
N HIS A 164 10.63 12.45 10.75
CA HIS A 164 11.63 12.90 11.71
C HIS A 164 13.02 12.39 11.38
N LEU A 165 13.14 11.11 11.00
CA LEU A 165 14.41 10.55 10.54
C LEU A 165 14.91 11.22 9.28
N GLN A 166 14.04 11.44 8.30
CA GLN A 166 14.37 12.15 7.05
C GLN A 166 14.95 13.53 7.32
N ALA A 167 14.30 14.29 8.20
CA ALA A 167 14.79 15.62 8.59
C ALA A 167 16.14 15.57 9.35
N SER A 168 16.38 14.52 10.13
CA SER A 168 17.65 14.31 10.85
C SER A 168 18.79 13.95 9.88
N LEU A 169 18.54 13.05 8.92
CA LEU A 169 19.53 12.65 7.92
C LEU A 169 19.92 13.80 6.99
N GLY A 170 18.99 14.72 6.69
CA GLY A 170 19.25 15.89 5.85
C GLY A 170 20.14 16.97 6.51
N LYS A 171 20.48 16.82 7.80
CA LYS A 171 21.33 17.75 8.56
C LYS A 171 22.76 17.21 8.77
N GLN A 172 23.04 16.00 8.35
CA GLN A 172 24.35 15.35 8.42
C GLN A 172 25.09 15.51 7.10
#